data_1900036b58baedab913e6175490ef745
#
_entry.id   1900036b58baedab913e6175490ef745
#
_cell.length_a   1.000
_cell.length_b   1.000
_cell.length_c   1.000
_cell.angle_alpha   90.00
_cell.angle_beta   90.00
_cell.angle_gamma   90.00
#
_symmetry.space_group_name_H-M   'P 1'
#
loop_
_entity.id
_entity.type
_entity.pdbx_description
1 polymer ?
#
loop_
_entity_poly.entity_id
_entity_poly.type
_entity_poly.pdbx_seq_one_letter_code
_entity_poly.pdbx_strand_id
1 'polypeptide(L)'
;MKRILFFFTGAKILAFTGAFIATLIMPTNYKFTAAYDFGLRLPYYLWIWGNFDGTHYLEVARNWYHHLEYPFFPLYPVVIRIIFQIFDYFKIYIPYISIGVIVSNLSFLAALFVVYRIIIHDKQKALVPLLFLILITYPTSFFYGAVYNDALFFLLASLTIYFSRQKNFLLA
;
A
#
# COMPACT_ATOMS: atom_id res chain seq x y z
N MET A 1 17.02 -4.84 -11.54
CA MET A 1 15.74 -5.52 -11.20
C MET A 1 15.91 -6.46 -10.01
N LYS A 2 16.76 -7.51 -10.05
CA LYS A 2 16.92 -8.47 -8.93
C LYS A 2 17.21 -7.80 -7.57
N ARG A 3 18.05 -6.75 -7.53
CA ARG A 3 18.36 -6.02 -6.29
C ARG A 3 17.15 -5.28 -5.72
N ILE A 4 16.28 -4.69 -6.56
CA ILE A 4 15.06 -4.00 -6.12
C ILE A 4 14.14 -5.01 -5.43
N LEU A 5 13.89 -6.15 -6.08
CA LEU A 5 13.07 -7.22 -5.50
C LEU A 5 13.66 -7.72 -4.18
N PHE A 6 14.96 -7.92 -4.11
CA PHE A 6 15.64 -8.36 -2.89
C PHE A 6 15.44 -7.38 -1.72
N PHE A 7 15.71 -6.08 -1.95
CA PHE A 7 15.51 -5.05 -0.92
C PHE A 7 14.03 -4.91 -0.53
N PHE A 8 13.11 -4.88 -1.50
CA PHE A 8 11.68 -4.82 -1.24
C PHE A 8 11.23 -6.01 -0.39
N THR A 9 11.54 -7.23 -0.82
CA THR A 9 11.13 -8.45 -0.10
C THR A 9 11.72 -8.48 1.31
N GLY A 10 13.00 -8.17 1.48
CA GLY A 10 13.64 -8.11 2.79
C GLY A 10 12.97 -7.10 3.73
N ALA A 11 12.70 -5.88 3.22
CA ALA A 11 12.00 -4.86 3.99
C ALA A 11 10.58 -5.28 4.39
N LYS A 12 9.84 -5.92 3.48
CA LYS A 12 8.48 -6.40 3.79
C LYS A 12 8.49 -7.55 4.79
N ILE A 13 9.41 -8.50 4.67
CA ILE A 13 9.59 -9.56 5.67
C ILE A 13 9.86 -8.95 7.04
N LEU A 14 10.78 -7.99 7.15
CA LEU A 14 11.07 -7.31 8.42
C LEU A 14 9.85 -6.57 8.97
N ALA A 15 9.12 -5.83 8.12
CA ALA A 15 7.93 -5.09 8.54
C ALA A 15 6.80 -6.03 9.04
N PHE A 16 6.50 -7.10 8.29
CA PHE A 16 5.47 -8.05 8.67
C PHE A 16 5.87 -8.88 9.92
N THR A 17 7.14 -9.26 10.01
CA THR A 17 7.67 -9.96 11.21
C THR A 17 7.63 -9.04 12.43
N GLY A 18 8.06 -7.79 12.29
CA GLY A 18 8.00 -6.78 13.36
C GLY A 18 6.57 -6.52 13.82
N ALA A 19 5.62 -6.37 12.88
CA ALA A 19 4.20 -6.23 13.19
C ALA A 19 3.66 -7.46 13.94
N PHE A 20 3.99 -8.67 13.49
CA PHE A 20 3.60 -9.90 14.16
C PHE A 20 4.16 -9.97 15.60
N ILE A 21 5.46 -9.71 15.79
CA ILE A 21 6.08 -9.67 17.13
C ILE A 21 5.42 -8.62 18.01
N ALA A 22 5.15 -7.43 17.47
CA ALA A 22 4.47 -6.35 18.21
C ALA A 22 3.10 -6.81 18.74
N THR A 23 2.34 -7.58 17.95
CA THR A 23 1.04 -8.12 18.39
C THR A 23 1.15 -9.16 19.53
N LEU A 24 2.31 -9.79 19.70
CA LEU A 24 2.54 -10.74 20.80
C LEU A 24 2.93 -10.05 22.11
N ILE A 25 3.55 -8.86 22.02
CA ILE A 25 4.15 -8.17 23.17
C ILE A 25 3.25 -7.03 23.67
N MET A 26 2.59 -6.32 22.74
CA MET A 26 1.81 -5.14 23.06
C MET A 26 0.34 -5.50 23.36
N PRO A 27 -0.26 -4.94 24.42
CA PRO A 27 -1.68 -5.11 24.66
C PRO A 27 -2.48 -4.45 23.51
N THR A 28 -3.38 -5.21 22.93
CA THR A 28 -4.24 -4.73 21.84
C THR A 28 -5.52 -4.11 22.40
N ASN A 29 -5.83 -2.88 21.97
CA ASN A 29 -7.13 -2.27 22.24
C ASN A 29 -8.05 -2.49 21.03
N TYR A 30 -8.85 -3.54 21.07
CA TYR A 30 -9.74 -3.93 19.97
C TYR A 30 -10.78 -2.86 19.59
N LYS A 31 -11.07 -1.89 20.48
CA LYS A 31 -12.03 -0.81 20.19
C LYS A 31 -11.56 0.15 19.10
N PHE A 32 -10.26 0.19 18.83
CA PHE A 32 -9.66 1.06 17.81
C PHE A 32 -9.08 0.27 16.63
N THR A 33 -9.57 -0.94 16.40
CA THR A 33 -9.06 -1.78 15.33
C THR A 33 -10.10 -1.94 14.23
N ALA A 34 -9.66 -2.00 12.99
CA ALA A 34 -10.50 -2.35 11.86
C ALA A 34 -11.27 -3.66 12.05
N ALA A 35 -10.78 -4.58 12.89
CA ALA A 35 -11.47 -5.82 13.24
C ALA A 35 -12.80 -5.58 13.95
N TYR A 36 -12.88 -4.56 14.81
CA TYR A 36 -14.10 -4.20 15.52
C TYR A 36 -15.17 -3.69 14.56
N ASP A 37 -14.78 -2.77 13.67
CA ASP A 37 -15.70 -2.10 12.74
C ASP A 37 -16.23 -3.06 11.66
N PHE A 38 -15.41 -4.03 11.24
CA PHE A 38 -15.76 -4.95 10.15
C PHE A 38 -16.23 -6.34 10.62
N GLY A 39 -16.25 -6.60 11.93
CA GLY A 39 -16.77 -7.86 12.51
C GLY A 39 -16.07 -9.13 12.03
N LEU A 40 -14.85 -9.01 11.49
CA LEU A 40 -14.13 -10.11 10.90
C LEU A 40 -13.26 -10.83 11.94
N ARG A 41 -13.34 -12.16 11.97
CA ARG A 41 -12.55 -13.04 12.87
C ARG A 41 -11.12 -13.27 12.37
N LEU A 42 -10.48 -12.23 11.83
CA LEU A 42 -9.10 -12.31 11.37
C LEU A 42 -8.13 -12.01 12.52
N PRO A 43 -6.93 -12.63 12.53
CA PRO A 43 -5.93 -12.34 13.55
C PRO A 43 -5.44 -10.89 13.50
N TYR A 44 -5.12 -10.35 14.68
CA TYR A 44 -4.76 -8.93 14.83
C TYR A 44 -3.55 -8.50 13.99
N TYR A 45 -2.59 -9.39 13.76
CA TYR A 45 -1.42 -9.11 12.91
C TYR A 45 -1.78 -8.82 11.43
N LEU A 46 -2.99 -9.18 11.00
CA LEU A 46 -3.53 -8.75 9.70
C LEU A 46 -4.24 -7.41 9.80
N TRP A 47 -4.94 -7.15 10.91
CA TRP A 47 -5.71 -5.93 11.09
C TRP A 47 -4.87 -4.70 11.34
N ILE A 48 -3.67 -4.84 11.91
CA ILE A 48 -2.76 -3.72 12.16
C ILE A 48 -2.47 -2.89 10.91
N TRP A 49 -2.55 -3.52 9.74
CA TRP A 49 -2.31 -2.89 8.44
C TRP A 49 -3.49 -2.07 7.92
N GLY A 50 -4.67 -2.19 8.52
CA GLY A 50 -5.89 -1.48 8.13
C GLY A 50 -6.42 -0.52 9.19
N ASN A 51 -5.66 -0.23 10.25
CA ASN A 51 -6.08 0.66 11.32
C ASN A 51 -5.99 2.14 10.90
N PHE A 52 -6.58 3.04 11.73
CA PHE A 52 -6.66 4.47 11.51
C PHE A 52 -7.31 4.80 10.15
N ASP A 53 -6.67 5.59 9.30
CA ASP A 53 -7.20 5.95 7.98
C ASP A 53 -7.51 4.73 7.09
N GLY A 54 -6.82 3.61 7.37
CA GLY A 54 -7.10 2.35 6.70
C GLY A 54 -8.54 1.88 6.88
N THR A 55 -9.16 2.12 8.04
CA THR A 55 -10.57 1.80 8.27
C THR A 55 -11.49 2.58 7.35
N HIS A 56 -11.24 3.87 7.15
CA HIS A 56 -12.02 4.73 6.27
C HIS A 56 -11.90 4.30 4.80
N TYR A 57 -10.70 3.96 4.32
CA TYR A 57 -10.54 3.41 2.97
C TYR A 57 -11.28 2.08 2.78
N LEU A 58 -11.25 1.20 3.79
CA LEU A 58 -12.00 -0.05 3.76
C LEU A 58 -13.51 0.19 3.79
N GLU A 59 -13.96 1.17 4.57
CA GLU A 59 -15.38 1.54 4.64
C GLU A 59 -15.88 2.07 3.30
N VAL A 60 -15.17 3.00 2.66
CA VAL A 60 -15.50 3.48 1.31
C VAL A 60 -15.51 2.33 0.30
N ALA A 61 -14.55 1.41 0.38
CA ALA A 61 -14.51 0.25 -0.51
C ALA A 61 -15.74 -0.66 -0.35
N ARG A 62 -16.24 -0.82 0.88
CA ARG A 62 -17.36 -1.70 1.21
C ARG A 62 -18.72 -1.03 1.01
N ASN A 63 -18.92 0.16 1.58
CA ASN A 63 -20.22 0.79 1.74
C ASN A 63 -20.37 2.13 1.00
N TRP A 64 -19.34 2.59 0.27
CA TRP A 64 -19.25 3.92 -0.28
C TRP A 64 -19.08 5.01 0.78
N TYR A 65 -19.23 6.26 0.35
CA TYR A 65 -19.00 7.44 1.16
C TYR A 65 -20.15 7.70 2.15
N HIS A 66 -19.78 7.85 3.42
CA HIS A 66 -20.56 8.49 4.44
C HIS A 66 -19.87 9.81 4.84
N HIS A 67 -20.41 10.52 5.77
CA HIS A 67 -19.97 11.88 6.05
C HIS A 67 -18.53 11.97 6.64
N LEU A 68 -18.03 10.92 7.27
CA LEU A 68 -16.66 10.87 7.81
C LEU A 68 -15.60 10.50 6.75
N GLU A 69 -16.01 9.93 5.64
CA GLU A 69 -15.10 9.43 4.58
C GLU A 69 -14.86 10.44 3.46
N TYR A 70 -15.55 11.57 3.41
CA TYR A 70 -15.36 12.57 2.36
C TYR A 70 -13.94 13.09 2.13
N PRO A 71 -13.04 13.15 3.14
CA PRO A 71 -11.65 13.52 2.91
C PRO A 71 -10.81 12.48 2.15
N PHE A 72 -11.30 11.24 2.03
CA PHE A 72 -10.53 10.14 1.46
C PHE A 72 -10.72 10.03 -0.06
N PHE A 73 -9.61 10.05 -0.82
CA PHE A 73 -9.67 9.99 -2.28
C PHE A 73 -10.23 8.66 -2.80
N PRO A 74 -11.10 8.68 -3.83
CA PRO A 74 -11.87 7.52 -4.25
C PRO A 74 -11.06 6.44 -4.96
N LEU A 75 -9.96 6.77 -5.63
CA LEU A 75 -9.29 5.83 -6.52
C LEU A 75 -8.84 4.54 -5.80
N TYR A 76 -8.21 4.68 -4.63
CA TYR A 76 -7.71 3.55 -3.89
C TYR A 76 -8.83 2.60 -3.41
N PRO A 77 -9.88 3.06 -2.71
CA PRO A 77 -10.99 2.19 -2.32
C PRO A 77 -11.79 1.64 -3.51
N VAL A 78 -11.89 2.37 -4.62
CA VAL A 78 -12.52 1.86 -5.85
C VAL A 78 -11.74 0.67 -6.40
N VAL A 79 -10.39 0.74 -6.45
CA VAL A 79 -9.56 -0.39 -6.90
C VAL A 79 -9.78 -1.61 -6.00
N ILE A 80 -9.79 -1.41 -4.68
CA ILE A 80 -10.07 -2.50 -3.72
C ILE A 80 -11.45 -3.11 -3.99
N ARG A 81 -12.49 -2.29 -4.16
CA ARG A 81 -13.86 -2.73 -4.41
C ARG A 81 -13.96 -3.53 -5.71
N ILE A 82 -13.37 -3.05 -6.80
CA ILE A 82 -13.39 -3.76 -8.09
C ILE A 82 -12.73 -5.14 -7.96
N ILE A 83 -11.55 -5.20 -7.32
CA ILE A 83 -10.86 -6.48 -7.12
C ILE A 83 -11.73 -7.42 -6.27
N PHE A 84 -12.32 -6.92 -5.18
CA PHE A 84 -13.22 -7.71 -4.35
C PHE A 84 -14.39 -8.28 -5.18
N GLN A 85 -15.06 -7.45 -5.99
CA GLN A 85 -16.18 -7.87 -6.82
C GLN A 85 -15.79 -8.95 -7.85
N ILE A 86 -14.59 -8.86 -8.42
CA ILE A 86 -14.06 -9.87 -9.33
C ILE A 86 -13.94 -11.23 -8.60
N PHE A 87 -13.31 -11.25 -7.42
CA PHE A 87 -13.15 -12.48 -6.65
C PHE A 87 -14.48 -13.03 -6.15
N ASP A 88 -15.40 -12.16 -5.70
CA ASP A 88 -16.74 -12.56 -5.26
C ASP A 88 -17.56 -13.19 -6.39
N TYR A 89 -17.44 -12.68 -7.61
CA TYR A 89 -18.04 -13.27 -8.80
C TYR A 89 -17.60 -14.74 -8.99
N PHE A 90 -16.33 -15.05 -8.73
CA PHE A 90 -15.80 -16.42 -8.77
C PHE A 90 -16.05 -17.22 -7.48
N LYS A 91 -16.84 -16.68 -6.53
CA LYS A 91 -17.09 -17.27 -5.21
C LYS A 91 -15.82 -17.50 -4.37
N ILE A 92 -14.78 -16.70 -4.60
CA ILE A 92 -13.53 -16.71 -3.82
C ILE A 92 -13.61 -15.58 -2.80
N TYR A 93 -13.72 -15.93 -1.53
CA TYR A 93 -13.76 -14.93 -0.47
C TYR A 93 -12.34 -14.43 -0.13
N ILE A 94 -12.09 -13.15 -0.33
CA ILE A 94 -10.87 -12.45 0.11
C ILE A 94 -11.29 -11.21 0.90
N PRO A 95 -10.83 -11.04 2.14
CA PRO A 95 -11.17 -9.86 2.93
C PRO A 95 -10.68 -8.56 2.27
N TYR A 96 -11.45 -7.48 2.35
CA TYR A 96 -11.09 -6.16 1.81
C TYR A 96 -9.69 -5.68 2.27
N ILE A 97 -9.35 -5.94 3.54
CA ILE A 97 -8.04 -5.57 4.08
C ILE A 97 -6.88 -6.29 3.36
N SER A 98 -7.03 -7.58 3.04
CA SER A 98 -6.01 -8.34 2.32
C SER A 98 -5.82 -7.78 0.91
N ILE A 99 -6.91 -7.41 0.25
CA ILE A 99 -6.85 -6.77 -1.07
C ILE A 99 -6.14 -5.42 -0.95
N GLY A 100 -6.50 -4.59 0.03
CA GLY A 100 -5.87 -3.29 0.27
C GLY A 100 -4.36 -3.41 0.48
N VAL A 101 -3.93 -4.33 1.35
CA VAL A 101 -2.50 -4.60 1.58
C VAL A 101 -1.79 -5.04 0.28
N ILE A 102 -2.41 -5.92 -0.51
CA ILE A 102 -1.84 -6.36 -1.79
C ILE A 102 -1.72 -5.20 -2.76
N VAL A 103 -2.77 -4.38 -2.92
CA VAL A 103 -2.77 -3.21 -3.81
C VAL A 103 -1.66 -2.23 -3.40
N SER A 104 -1.53 -1.90 -2.11
CA SER A 104 -0.48 -1.00 -1.62
C SER A 104 0.92 -1.55 -1.91
N ASN A 105 1.17 -2.82 -1.59
CA ASN A 105 2.49 -3.42 -1.80
C ASN A 105 2.86 -3.56 -3.27
N LEU A 106 1.92 -3.92 -4.14
CA LEU A 106 2.14 -3.98 -5.59
C LEU A 106 2.35 -2.59 -6.19
N SER A 107 1.58 -1.59 -5.75
CA SER A 107 1.76 -0.20 -6.16
C SER A 107 3.13 0.33 -5.76
N PHE A 108 3.56 0.08 -4.52
CA PHE A 108 4.89 0.49 -4.07
C PHE A 108 6.01 -0.21 -4.85
N LEU A 109 5.90 -1.52 -5.07
CA LEU A 109 6.87 -2.25 -5.88
C LEU A 109 6.96 -1.68 -7.31
N ALA A 110 5.82 -1.41 -7.94
CA ALA A 110 5.77 -0.79 -9.26
C ALA A 110 6.40 0.61 -9.24
N ALA A 111 6.10 1.43 -8.22
CA ALA A 111 6.71 2.75 -8.04
C ALA A 111 8.25 2.67 -7.95
N LEU A 112 8.78 1.70 -7.20
CA LEU A 112 10.23 1.50 -7.12
C LEU A 112 10.86 1.19 -8.50
N PHE A 113 10.18 0.40 -9.35
CA PHE A 113 10.64 0.17 -10.71
C PHE A 113 10.59 1.45 -11.57
N VAL A 114 9.55 2.25 -11.45
CA VAL A 114 9.43 3.52 -12.18
C VAL A 114 10.51 4.50 -11.72
N VAL A 115 10.70 4.68 -10.42
CA VAL A 115 11.76 5.52 -9.84
C VAL A 115 13.15 5.06 -10.31
N TYR A 116 13.40 3.75 -10.33
CA TYR A 116 14.64 3.23 -10.91
C TYR A 116 14.81 3.67 -12.36
N ARG A 117 13.76 3.61 -13.18
CA ARG A 117 13.82 4.06 -14.59
C ARG A 117 14.12 5.56 -14.70
N ILE A 118 13.54 6.39 -13.84
CA ILE A 118 13.82 7.83 -13.79
C ILE A 118 15.30 8.07 -13.51
N ILE A 119 15.86 7.42 -12.48
CA ILE A 119 17.27 7.59 -12.08
C ILE A 119 18.23 7.16 -13.19
N ILE A 120 17.92 6.06 -13.88
CA ILE A 120 18.74 5.60 -15.01
C ILE A 120 18.64 6.55 -16.19
N HIS A 121 17.45 7.06 -16.49
CA HIS A 121 17.25 8.06 -17.53
C HIS A 121 18.05 9.34 -17.26
N ASP A 122 18.07 9.80 -16.00
CA ASP A 122 18.82 10.98 -15.56
C ASP A 122 20.33 10.71 -15.37
N LYS A 123 20.82 9.52 -15.73
CA LYS A 123 22.22 9.08 -15.63
C LYS A 123 22.77 9.07 -14.19
N GLN A 124 21.93 9.04 -13.18
CA GLN A 124 22.26 9.10 -11.75
C GLN A 124 22.32 7.71 -11.07
N LYS A 125 22.80 6.71 -11.79
CA LYS A 125 22.79 5.30 -11.34
C LYS A 125 23.45 5.08 -9.95
N ALA A 126 24.41 5.91 -9.59
CA ALA A 126 25.08 5.85 -8.29
C ALA A 126 24.14 6.15 -7.11
N LEU A 127 23.06 6.90 -7.32
CA LEU A 127 22.09 7.25 -6.29
C LEU A 127 21.08 6.12 -5.98
N VAL A 128 20.99 5.12 -6.85
CA VAL A 128 19.99 4.03 -6.69
C VAL A 128 20.04 3.36 -5.31
N PRO A 129 21.19 2.89 -4.79
CA PRO A 129 21.23 2.22 -3.50
C PRO A 129 20.77 3.11 -2.35
N LEU A 130 21.23 4.37 -2.34
CA LEU A 130 20.91 5.33 -1.29
C LEU A 130 19.42 5.67 -1.29
N LEU A 131 18.83 5.96 -2.46
CA LEU A 131 17.43 6.31 -2.55
C LEU A 131 16.53 5.13 -2.13
N PHE A 132 16.85 3.91 -2.57
CA PHE A 132 16.09 2.73 -2.18
C PHE A 132 16.21 2.45 -0.69
N LEU A 133 17.39 2.63 -0.11
CA LEU A 133 17.58 2.51 1.33
C LEU A 133 16.67 3.50 2.07
N ILE A 134 16.67 4.78 1.68
CA ILE A 134 15.82 5.81 2.30
C ILE A 134 14.33 5.44 2.15
N LEU A 135 13.85 5.11 0.95
CA LEU A 135 12.45 4.77 0.70
C LEU A 135 11.94 3.57 1.51
N ILE A 136 12.83 2.65 1.87
CA ILE A 136 12.48 1.42 2.58
C ILE A 136 12.62 1.58 4.09
N THR A 137 13.60 2.37 4.56
CA THR A 137 13.93 2.50 5.99
C THR A 137 13.36 3.75 6.65
N TYR A 138 12.81 4.69 5.87
CA TYR A 138 12.21 5.89 6.45
C TYR A 138 11.02 5.50 7.36
N PRO A 139 10.87 6.12 8.55
CA PRO A 139 9.88 5.68 9.55
C PRO A 139 8.45 5.58 9.04
N THR A 140 8.05 6.44 8.08
CA THR A 140 6.69 6.38 7.50
C THR A 140 6.57 5.42 6.31
N SER A 141 7.64 4.71 5.93
CA SER A 141 7.61 3.76 4.81
C SER A 141 6.64 2.58 5.03
N PHE A 142 6.22 2.33 6.26
CA PHE A 142 5.21 1.32 6.56
C PHE A 142 3.86 1.63 5.89
N PHE A 143 3.51 2.91 5.69
CA PHE A 143 2.29 3.32 4.98
C PHE A 143 2.24 2.79 3.54
N TYR A 144 3.40 2.63 2.88
CA TYR A 144 3.46 1.97 1.57
C TYR A 144 3.12 0.48 1.59
N GLY A 145 2.93 -0.11 2.76
CA GLY A 145 2.53 -1.51 2.91
C GLY A 145 1.16 -1.69 3.54
N ALA A 146 0.65 -0.66 4.20
CA ALA A 146 -0.63 -0.64 4.88
C ALA A 146 -1.79 -0.29 3.91
N VAL A 147 -3.02 -0.35 4.41
CA VAL A 147 -4.23 0.01 3.66
C VAL A 147 -4.36 1.53 3.59
N TYR A 148 -3.49 2.14 2.80
CA TYR A 148 -3.39 3.58 2.60
C TYR A 148 -3.18 3.89 1.12
N ASN A 149 -3.60 5.07 0.69
CA ASN A 149 -3.45 5.48 -0.71
C ASN A 149 -2.02 5.89 -1.09
N ASP A 150 -1.11 6.03 -0.10
CA ASP A 150 0.25 6.55 -0.27
C ASP A 150 1.05 5.83 -1.35
N ALA A 151 0.99 4.50 -1.36
CA ALA A 151 1.72 3.70 -2.34
C ALA A 151 1.18 3.90 -3.78
N LEU A 152 -0.14 3.95 -3.93
CA LEU A 152 -0.78 4.20 -5.22
C LEU A 152 -0.52 5.63 -5.70
N PHE A 153 -0.62 6.61 -4.80
CA PHE A 153 -0.27 8.00 -5.10
C PHE A 153 1.20 8.12 -5.53
N PHE A 154 2.11 7.50 -4.80
CA PHE A 154 3.54 7.51 -5.12
C PHE A 154 3.82 6.88 -6.49
N LEU A 155 3.12 5.79 -6.85
CA LEU A 155 3.20 5.18 -8.17
C LEU A 155 2.76 6.16 -9.26
N LEU A 156 1.59 6.78 -9.11
CA LEU A 156 1.03 7.71 -10.10
C LEU A 156 1.92 8.95 -10.27
N ALA A 157 2.37 9.54 -9.17
CA ALA A 157 3.31 10.66 -9.19
C ALA A 157 4.63 10.28 -9.88
N SER A 158 5.16 9.09 -9.61
CA SER A 158 6.36 8.60 -10.26
C SER A 158 6.17 8.38 -11.75
N LEU A 159 5.02 7.86 -12.18
CA LEU A 159 4.66 7.69 -13.60
C LEU A 159 4.54 9.05 -14.31
N THR A 160 3.90 10.02 -13.68
CA THR A 160 3.79 11.40 -14.22
C THR A 160 5.19 11.97 -14.47
N ILE A 161 6.10 11.88 -13.51
CA ILE A 161 7.48 12.36 -13.67
C ILE A 161 8.19 11.57 -14.80
N TYR A 162 8.03 10.27 -14.83
CA TYR A 162 8.67 9.41 -15.84
C TYR A 162 8.23 9.76 -17.27
N PHE A 163 6.93 9.91 -17.51
CA PHE A 163 6.40 10.25 -18.83
C PHE A 163 6.72 11.70 -19.22
N SER A 164 6.69 12.63 -18.27
CA SER A 164 7.17 14.02 -18.51
C SER A 164 8.63 14.04 -18.97
N ARG A 165 9.51 13.24 -18.36
CA ARG A 165 10.92 13.12 -18.76
C ARG A 165 11.08 12.55 -20.16
N GLN A 166 10.16 11.71 -20.60
CA GLN A 166 10.12 11.18 -21.97
C GLN A 166 9.42 12.10 -22.96
N LYS A 167 8.98 13.30 -22.54
CA LYS A 167 8.19 14.24 -23.35
C LYS A 167 6.86 13.67 -23.85
N ASN A 168 6.35 12.64 -23.18
CA ASN A 168 5.05 12.04 -23.48
C ASN A 168 3.98 12.63 -22.55
N PHE A 169 3.54 13.86 -22.89
CA PHE A 169 2.62 14.64 -22.06
C PHE A 169 1.18 14.11 -22.06
N LEU A 170 0.83 13.18 -22.96
CA LEU A 170 -0.50 12.52 -22.94
C LEU A 170 -0.62 11.50 -21.81
N LEU A 171 0.50 10.94 -21.35
CA LEU A 171 0.55 9.95 -20.29
C LEU A 171 1.09 10.50 -18.95
N ALA A 172 1.55 11.76 -18.95
CA ALA A 172 2.01 12.45 -17.74
C ALA A 172 0.84 13.13 -17.03
#